data_e24a16b5647ced20d8cae0dd4fd90789
#
_entry.id   e24a16b5647ced20d8cae0dd4fd90789
#
_cell.length_a   1.000
_cell.length_b   1.000
_cell.length_c   1.000
_cell.angle_alpha   90.00
_cell.angle_beta   90.00
_cell.angle_gamma   90.00
#
_symmetry.space_group_name_H-M   'P 1'
#
loop_
_entity.id
_entity.type
_entity.pdbx_description
1 polymer ?
#
loop_
_entity_poly.entity_id
_entity_poly.type
_entity_poly.pdbx_seq_one_letter_code
_entity_poly.pdbx_strand_id
1 'polypeptide(L)'
;LEREELELWLKNHNNYELFKGYVKINFLIDLDMDMFDVDDSKKQLLELIDKEKKEYRLRKYVNVFKYAAVVIIFLGIGYLYQLGCFTKTPEVIIPSDSITLKLENGNVEVLSEDGTSQILDANGSVVGSQKGKQLVYDNDNVMEKLVYNTLTVPYGKRFEVKLSDGTKVYLNAGTSLKYPVKFIGGNKRQVFLTGEAFFDVAHDVTHPFIVNMENLNVEVLGTEFNVSAYSEDLTTDVVLIKGSVNLYTNGKTLNEGLRIEPGIKGALNRKLGSITSEAVDTSIYTSWMEGDLVFRNMSFENIVKKLERYYNMKIIIVNKQLNNEIFNATFKDEPPIQDVLNSFGKSYGISHTIKDNAIFIN
;
A
#
# COMPACT_ATOMS: atom_id res chain seq x y z
N LEU A 1 -61.68 -12.39 34.06
CA LEU A 1 -60.55 -12.57 33.13
C LEU A 1 -60.92 -13.54 32.00
N GLU A 2 -61.43 -14.76 32.29
CA GLU A 2 -61.79 -15.75 31.26
C GLU A 2 -62.97 -15.29 30.36
N ARG A 3 -63.92 -14.55 30.94
CA ARG A 3 -65.10 -14.06 30.19
C ARG A 3 -64.73 -12.92 29.23
N GLU A 4 -63.87 -12.03 29.63
CA GLU A 4 -63.39 -10.93 28.81
C GLU A 4 -62.47 -11.42 27.67
N GLU A 5 -61.66 -12.42 27.94
CA GLU A 5 -60.81 -13.06 26.91
C GLU A 5 -61.69 -13.80 25.88
N LEU A 6 -62.76 -14.48 26.32
CA LEU A 6 -63.70 -15.14 25.44
C LEU A 6 -64.44 -14.13 24.57
N GLU A 7 -64.92 -12.99 25.12
CA GLU A 7 -65.58 -11.94 24.37
C GLU A 7 -64.68 -11.32 23.31
N LEU A 8 -63.39 -11.13 23.60
CA LEU A 8 -62.40 -10.65 22.61
C LEU A 8 -62.12 -11.68 21.51
N TRP A 9 -62.06 -12.99 21.85
CA TRP A 9 -61.87 -14.06 20.92
C TRP A 9 -63.07 -14.22 19.96
N LEU A 10 -64.30 -14.01 20.44
CA LEU A 10 -65.56 -14.07 19.68
C LEU A 10 -65.75 -12.89 18.72
N LYS A 11 -64.98 -11.80 18.84
CA LYS A 11 -65.04 -10.67 17.85
C LYS A 11 -64.54 -11.07 16.47
N ASN A 12 -63.76 -12.15 16.37
CA ASN A 12 -63.39 -12.68 15.06
C ASN A 12 -64.50 -13.53 14.50
N HIS A 13 -64.98 -13.24 13.29
CA HIS A 13 -66.08 -13.92 12.63
C HIS A 13 -65.89 -15.45 12.56
N ASN A 14 -64.69 -15.88 12.23
CA ASN A 14 -64.42 -17.34 12.15
C ASN A 14 -64.48 -18.01 13.52
N ASN A 15 -64.06 -17.35 14.60
CA ASN A 15 -64.12 -17.85 15.95
C ASN A 15 -65.55 -17.86 16.49
N TYR A 16 -66.34 -16.88 16.08
CA TYR A 16 -67.77 -16.83 16.41
C TYR A 16 -68.55 -17.98 15.76
N GLU A 17 -68.33 -18.28 14.50
CA GLU A 17 -68.95 -19.40 13.81
C GLU A 17 -68.52 -20.76 14.39
N LEU A 18 -67.24 -20.85 14.78
CA LEU A 18 -66.71 -22.03 15.48
C LEU A 18 -67.40 -22.23 16.81
N PHE A 19 -67.48 -21.19 17.66
CA PHE A 19 -68.15 -21.22 18.96
C PHE A 19 -69.60 -21.57 18.83
N LYS A 20 -70.30 -20.98 17.86
CA LYS A 20 -71.73 -21.28 17.57
C LYS A 20 -71.91 -22.74 17.16
N GLY A 21 -70.97 -23.32 16.42
CA GLY A 21 -70.93 -24.73 16.10
C GLY A 21 -70.83 -25.61 17.35
N TYR A 22 -69.92 -25.27 18.25
CA TYR A 22 -69.76 -26.00 19.51
C TYR A 22 -70.95 -25.88 20.43
N VAL A 23 -71.57 -24.71 20.58
CA VAL A 23 -72.78 -24.49 21.34
C VAL A 23 -73.91 -25.29 20.75
N LYS A 24 -74.11 -25.38 19.45
CA LYS A 24 -75.10 -26.14 18.76
C LYS A 24 -74.89 -27.63 18.93
N ILE A 25 -73.64 -28.10 18.86
CA ILE A 25 -73.30 -29.53 19.13
C ILE A 25 -73.56 -29.89 20.59
N ASN A 26 -73.18 -29.02 21.54
CA ASN A 26 -73.39 -29.26 22.97
C ASN A 26 -74.90 -29.32 23.30
N PHE A 27 -75.71 -28.43 22.68
CA PHE A 27 -77.16 -28.41 22.80
C PHE A 27 -77.83 -29.70 22.23
N LEU A 28 -77.28 -30.23 21.11
CA LEU A 28 -77.73 -31.44 20.49
C LEU A 28 -77.33 -32.66 21.34
N ILE A 29 -76.20 -32.64 22.04
CA ILE A 29 -75.71 -33.64 22.93
C ILE A 29 -76.59 -33.67 24.19
N ASP A 30 -76.96 -32.51 24.76
CA ASP A 30 -77.88 -32.42 25.90
C ASP A 30 -79.28 -32.93 25.59
N LEU A 31 -79.70 -32.93 24.33
CA LEU A 31 -81.01 -33.43 23.89
C LEU A 31 -81.07 -34.98 23.72
N ASP A 32 -79.87 -35.64 23.57
CA ASP A 32 -79.81 -37.09 23.27
C ASP A 32 -79.05 -37.86 24.38
N MET A 33 -79.17 -37.47 25.64
CA MET A 33 -78.38 -37.85 26.79
C MET A 33 -78.50 -39.27 27.35
N ASP A 34 -79.02 -40.25 26.60
CA ASP A 34 -79.10 -41.62 27.12
C ASP A 34 -78.22 -42.70 26.47
N MET A 35 -77.34 -42.31 25.56
CA MET A 35 -76.48 -43.25 24.80
C MET A 35 -75.03 -42.92 24.53
N PHE A 36 -74.44 -41.82 25.03
CA PHE A 36 -73.05 -41.51 24.77
C PHE A 36 -72.22 -41.21 26.02
N ASP A 37 -70.98 -41.76 26.06
CA ASP A 37 -69.99 -41.48 27.11
C ASP A 37 -69.56 -40.01 27.05
N VAL A 38 -70.20 -39.20 27.86
CA VAL A 38 -70.07 -37.72 27.90
C VAL A 38 -68.65 -37.30 28.34
N ASP A 39 -67.99 -38.11 29.15
CA ASP A 39 -66.68 -37.78 29.72
C ASP A 39 -65.56 -37.86 28.67
N ASP A 40 -65.59 -38.85 27.79
CA ASP A 40 -64.55 -38.98 26.72
C ASP A 40 -64.72 -37.93 25.63
N SER A 41 -65.97 -37.62 25.25
CA SER A 41 -66.26 -36.56 24.27
C SER A 41 -65.89 -35.19 24.79
N LYS A 42 -66.09 -34.90 26.07
CA LYS A 42 -65.71 -33.67 26.76
C LYS A 42 -64.19 -33.51 26.83
N LYS A 43 -63.46 -34.61 27.09
CA LYS A 43 -61.98 -34.62 27.12
C LYS A 43 -61.40 -34.33 25.77
N GLN A 44 -61.90 -34.94 24.69
CA GLN A 44 -61.44 -34.67 23.30
C GLN A 44 -61.72 -33.21 22.89
N LEU A 45 -62.83 -32.63 23.27
CA LEU A 45 -63.18 -31.26 23.03
C LEU A 45 -62.22 -30.28 23.74
N LEU A 46 -61.89 -30.52 24.98
CA LEU A 46 -60.95 -29.74 25.78
C LEU A 46 -59.52 -29.81 25.19
N GLU A 47 -59.09 -30.98 24.72
CA GLU A 47 -57.80 -31.14 24.06
C GLU A 47 -57.70 -30.33 22.72
N LEU A 48 -58.78 -30.32 21.95
CA LEU A 48 -58.85 -29.52 20.72
C LEU A 48 -58.81 -28.02 21.01
N ILE A 49 -59.52 -27.55 22.01
CA ILE A 49 -59.51 -26.14 22.45
C ILE A 49 -58.12 -25.71 22.92
N ASP A 50 -57.44 -26.57 23.69
CA ASP A 50 -56.08 -26.26 24.16
C ASP A 50 -55.05 -26.27 23.05
N LYS A 51 -55.20 -27.12 22.05
CA LYS A 51 -54.36 -27.15 20.86
C LYS A 51 -54.54 -25.87 20.05
N GLU A 52 -55.74 -25.42 19.79
CA GLU A 52 -56.01 -24.15 19.06
C GLU A 52 -55.51 -22.93 19.83
N LYS A 53 -55.69 -22.85 21.14
CA LYS A 53 -55.14 -21.78 21.98
C LYS A 53 -53.61 -21.75 21.90
N LYS A 54 -52.94 -22.90 21.83
CA LYS A 54 -51.49 -22.99 21.72
C LYS A 54 -51.00 -22.52 20.34
N GLU A 55 -51.68 -22.89 19.26
CA GLU A 55 -51.36 -22.44 17.92
C GLU A 55 -51.58 -20.92 17.72
N TYR A 56 -52.69 -20.38 18.30
CA TYR A 56 -52.95 -18.95 18.27
C TYR A 56 -51.86 -18.12 18.98
N ARG A 57 -51.41 -18.59 20.17
CA ARG A 57 -50.28 -17.93 20.86
C ARG A 57 -49.01 -17.99 20.06
N LEU A 58 -48.68 -19.11 19.44
CA LEU A 58 -47.48 -19.24 18.59
C LEU A 58 -47.52 -18.28 17.38
N ARG A 59 -48.68 -18.19 16.70
CA ARG A 59 -48.84 -17.26 15.57
C ARG A 59 -48.65 -15.78 15.96
N LYS A 60 -49.14 -15.40 17.14
CA LYS A 60 -48.97 -14.04 17.67
C LYS A 60 -47.51 -13.72 17.94
N TYR A 61 -46.74 -14.65 18.53
CA TYR A 61 -45.30 -14.49 18.76
C TYR A 61 -44.53 -14.45 17.45
N VAL A 62 -44.81 -15.32 16.50
CA VAL A 62 -44.11 -15.32 15.18
C VAL A 62 -44.27 -13.99 14.46
N ASN A 63 -45.43 -13.35 14.51
CA ASN A 63 -45.61 -12.02 13.89
C ASN A 63 -44.82 -10.91 14.61
N VAL A 64 -44.73 -10.94 15.94
CA VAL A 64 -43.93 -9.99 16.70
C VAL A 64 -42.44 -10.17 16.38
N PHE A 65 -41.97 -11.45 16.27
CA PHE A 65 -40.58 -11.72 15.91
C PHE A 65 -40.18 -11.24 14.51
N LYS A 66 -41.11 -11.24 13.55
CA LYS A 66 -40.84 -10.68 12.18
C LYS A 66 -40.52 -9.19 12.23
N TYR A 67 -41.22 -8.42 13.05
CA TYR A 67 -40.96 -7.00 13.18
C TYR A 67 -39.70 -6.71 14.02
N ALA A 68 -39.44 -7.53 15.07
CA ALA A 68 -38.22 -7.43 15.86
C ALA A 68 -36.96 -7.69 15.02
N ALA A 69 -37.01 -8.69 14.11
CA ALA A 69 -35.90 -8.99 13.21
C ALA A 69 -35.58 -7.80 12.28
N VAL A 70 -36.61 -7.11 11.74
CA VAL A 70 -36.43 -5.93 10.92
C VAL A 70 -35.75 -4.79 11.70
N VAL A 71 -36.20 -4.55 12.93
CA VAL A 71 -35.60 -3.52 13.80
C VAL A 71 -34.14 -3.84 14.12
N ILE A 72 -33.81 -5.11 14.42
CA ILE A 72 -32.44 -5.54 14.68
C ILE A 72 -31.55 -5.35 13.45
N ILE A 73 -32.08 -5.65 12.25
CA ILE A 73 -31.33 -5.44 11.00
C ILE A 73 -31.05 -3.94 10.79
N PHE A 74 -32.04 -3.06 11.01
CA PHE A 74 -31.83 -1.62 10.86
C PHE A 74 -30.86 -1.08 11.92
N LEU A 75 -30.93 -1.54 13.15
CA LEU A 75 -29.96 -1.18 14.19
C LEU A 75 -28.55 -1.70 13.86
N GLY A 76 -28.45 -2.93 13.33
CA GLY A 76 -27.18 -3.50 12.88
C GLY A 76 -26.57 -2.73 11.72
N ILE A 77 -27.36 -2.35 10.71
CA ILE A 77 -26.91 -1.50 9.59
C ILE A 77 -26.49 -0.11 10.09
N GLY A 78 -27.26 0.50 10.97
CA GLY A 78 -26.94 1.78 11.60
C GLY A 78 -25.63 1.73 12.40
N TYR A 79 -25.42 0.66 13.14
CA TYR A 79 -24.18 0.42 13.88
C TYR A 79 -22.98 0.20 12.95
N LEU A 80 -23.15 -0.59 11.88
CA LEU A 80 -22.11 -0.77 10.85
C LEU A 80 -21.82 0.53 10.08
N TYR A 81 -22.83 1.37 9.86
CA TYR A 81 -22.65 2.70 9.29
C TYR A 81 -21.84 3.61 10.24
N GLN A 82 -22.13 3.57 11.54
CA GLN A 82 -21.38 4.34 12.55
C GLN A 82 -19.94 3.83 12.71
N LEU A 83 -19.68 2.54 12.50
CA LEU A 83 -18.34 1.96 12.45
C LEU A 83 -17.57 2.28 11.15
N GLY A 84 -18.17 3.03 10.21
CA GLY A 84 -17.52 3.39 8.95
C GLY A 84 -17.38 2.26 7.93
N CYS A 85 -18.05 1.11 8.13
CA CYS A 85 -17.94 -0.03 7.22
C CYS A 85 -18.47 0.26 5.80
N PHE A 86 -19.29 1.30 5.63
CA PHE A 86 -19.86 1.72 4.34
C PHE A 86 -19.30 3.04 3.83
N THR A 87 -18.45 3.72 4.59
CA THR A 87 -17.73 4.88 4.10
C THR A 87 -16.57 4.38 3.24
N LYS A 88 -16.77 4.30 1.93
CA LYS A 88 -15.63 4.31 1.03
C LYS A 88 -14.90 5.61 1.29
N THR A 89 -13.71 5.55 1.89
CA THR A 89 -12.76 6.67 1.81
C THR A 89 -12.71 7.07 0.33
N PRO A 90 -12.90 8.33 -0.02
CA PRO A 90 -12.74 8.76 -1.40
C PRO A 90 -11.35 8.27 -1.84
N GLU A 91 -11.27 7.46 -2.88
CA GLU A 91 -10.01 7.14 -3.53
C GLU A 91 -9.43 8.49 -3.97
N VAL A 92 -8.43 8.96 -3.23
CA VAL A 92 -7.64 10.12 -3.65
C VAL A 92 -6.99 9.67 -4.96
N ILE A 93 -7.47 10.19 -6.09
CA ILE A 93 -6.84 9.98 -7.39
C ILE A 93 -5.49 10.69 -7.32
N ILE A 94 -4.44 9.94 -6.98
CA ILE A 94 -3.07 10.43 -6.93
C ILE A 94 -2.61 10.48 -8.38
N PRO A 95 -2.22 11.65 -8.92
CA PRO A 95 -1.64 11.73 -10.24
C PRO A 95 -0.40 10.81 -10.30
N SER A 96 -0.26 10.04 -11.35
CA SER A 96 0.83 9.07 -11.52
C SER A 96 2.23 9.70 -11.56
N ASP A 97 2.29 11.01 -11.75
CA ASP A 97 3.50 11.83 -11.80
C ASP A 97 3.77 12.63 -10.51
N SER A 98 3.10 12.31 -9.42
CA SER A 98 3.25 13.01 -8.13
C SER A 98 4.24 12.31 -7.21
N ILE A 99 5.06 13.10 -6.50
CA ILE A 99 5.84 12.60 -5.38
C ILE A 99 4.87 12.31 -4.23
N THR A 100 4.95 11.12 -3.65
CA THR A 100 4.01 10.68 -2.61
C THR A 100 4.73 10.23 -1.36
N LEU A 101 4.16 10.58 -0.21
CA LEU A 101 4.57 10.10 1.10
C LEU A 101 3.44 9.27 1.70
N LYS A 102 3.64 7.95 1.76
CA LYS A 102 2.73 7.04 2.44
C LYS A 102 3.13 6.92 3.89
N LEU A 103 2.23 7.31 4.78
CA LEU A 103 2.38 7.22 6.24
C LEU A 103 2.04 5.80 6.75
N GLU A 104 2.48 5.45 7.97
CA GLU A 104 2.19 4.14 8.60
C GLU A 104 0.69 3.83 8.68
N ASN A 105 -0.14 4.84 8.94
CA ASN A 105 -1.61 4.69 9.01
C ASN A 105 -2.28 4.42 7.65
N GLY A 106 -1.49 4.34 6.57
CA GLY A 106 -1.95 4.11 5.20
C GLY A 106 -2.35 5.37 4.44
N ASN A 107 -2.41 6.54 5.09
CA ASN A 107 -2.66 7.82 4.41
C ASN A 107 -1.53 8.13 3.42
N VAL A 108 -1.89 8.74 2.31
CA VAL A 108 -0.93 9.15 1.28
C VAL A 108 -1.02 10.66 1.13
N GLU A 109 0.11 11.33 1.35
CA GLU A 109 0.28 12.77 1.12
C GLU A 109 0.98 13.00 -0.21
N VAL A 110 0.47 13.94 -1.00
CA VAL A 110 1.10 14.36 -2.27
C VAL A 110 2.02 15.54 -1.95
N LEU A 111 3.30 15.37 -2.30
CA LEU A 111 4.32 16.40 -2.11
C LEU A 111 4.56 17.15 -3.43
N SER A 112 4.48 18.48 -3.37
CA SER A 112 4.83 19.35 -4.52
C SER A 112 6.31 19.74 -4.44
N GLU A 113 7.01 19.79 -5.57
CA GLU A 113 8.42 20.22 -5.61
C GLU A 113 8.66 21.66 -5.13
N ASP A 114 7.64 22.50 -5.18
CA ASP A 114 7.66 23.89 -4.67
C ASP A 114 6.94 24.05 -3.33
N GLY A 115 6.45 22.94 -2.76
CA GLY A 115 5.56 22.94 -1.60
C GLY A 115 6.26 23.23 -0.28
N THR A 116 5.45 23.69 0.67
CA THR A 116 5.79 23.71 2.09
C THR A 116 4.66 23.01 2.82
N SER A 117 4.97 21.94 3.54
CA SER A 117 4.00 21.19 4.32
C SER A 117 4.60 20.69 5.62
N GLN A 118 3.75 20.43 6.61
CA GLN A 118 4.13 19.74 7.84
C GLN A 118 3.63 18.31 7.77
N ILE A 119 4.48 17.37 8.12
CA ILE A 119 4.12 15.96 8.19
C ILE A 119 3.66 15.64 9.61
N LEU A 120 2.43 15.16 9.73
CA LEU A 120 1.81 14.83 11.01
C LEU A 120 1.83 13.31 11.23
N ASP A 121 2.05 12.89 12.48
CA ASP A 121 1.85 11.51 12.89
C ASP A 121 0.35 11.18 13.07
N ALA A 122 0.05 9.94 13.45
CA ALA A 122 -1.34 9.49 13.69
C ALA A 122 -2.02 10.24 14.87
N ASN A 123 -1.26 10.93 15.73
CA ASN A 123 -1.74 11.69 16.87
C ASN A 123 -1.88 13.19 16.56
N GLY A 124 -1.52 13.60 15.33
CA GLY A 124 -1.53 15.00 14.90
C GLY A 124 -0.28 15.81 15.32
N SER A 125 0.77 15.14 15.82
CA SER A 125 2.03 15.79 16.16
C SER A 125 2.89 15.98 14.92
N VAL A 126 3.56 17.15 14.80
CA VAL A 126 4.48 17.41 13.68
C VAL A 126 5.73 16.54 13.87
N VAL A 127 6.00 15.65 12.92
CA VAL A 127 7.17 14.76 12.91
C VAL A 127 8.19 15.13 11.86
N GLY A 128 7.84 15.97 10.91
CA GLY A 128 8.72 16.47 9.87
C GLY A 128 8.12 17.64 9.12
N SER A 129 8.93 18.26 8.29
CA SER A 129 8.53 19.40 7.46
C SER A 129 9.11 19.29 6.06
N GLN A 130 8.34 19.70 5.06
CA GLN A 130 8.80 19.85 3.68
C GLN A 130 9.10 21.33 3.38
N LYS A 131 10.18 21.56 2.67
CA LYS A 131 10.49 22.87 2.06
C LYS A 131 11.07 22.64 0.66
N GLY A 132 10.29 22.96 -0.37
CA GLY A 132 10.67 22.67 -1.77
C GLY A 132 10.90 21.17 -2.00
N LYS A 133 11.99 20.81 -2.62
CA LYS A 133 12.36 19.41 -2.93
C LYS A 133 12.96 18.64 -1.76
N GLN A 134 12.91 19.18 -0.53
CA GLN A 134 13.51 18.54 0.65
C GLN A 134 12.47 18.28 1.73
N LEU A 135 12.47 17.06 2.25
CA LEU A 135 11.74 16.63 3.43
C LEU A 135 12.73 16.44 4.61
N VAL A 136 12.44 17.02 5.76
CA VAL A 136 13.28 16.97 6.96
C VAL A 136 12.49 16.41 8.12
N TYR A 137 13.06 15.38 8.79
CA TYR A 137 12.54 14.86 10.03
C TYR A 137 13.34 15.39 11.22
N ASP A 138 12.62 15.84 12.26
CA ASP A 138 13.23 16.34 13.49
C ASP A 138 13.46 15.23 14.50
N ASN A 139 14.54 15.36 15.28
CA ASN A 139 14.94 14.37 16.28
C ASN A 139 14.25 14.57 17.65
N ASP A 140 13.49 15.63 17.84
CA ASP A 140 12.99 16.05 19.17
C ASP A 140 11.80 15.22 19.68
N ASN A 141 11.12 14.46 18.82
CA ASN A 141 9.97 13.66 19.20
C ASN A 141 10.37 12.35 19.88
N VAL A 142 9.79 12.06 21.05
CA VAL A 142 9.98 10.77 21.74
C VAL A 142 9.05 9.74 21.10
N MET A 143 9.62 8.75 20.40
CA MET A 143 8.87 7.61 19.86
C MET A 143 9.30 6.33 20.57
N GLU A 144 8.33 5.57 21.07
CA GLU A 144 8.57 4.29 21.77
C GLU A 144 8.63 3.09 20.81
N LYS A 145 8.09 3.23 19.59
CA LYS A 145 8.06 2.19 18.55
C LYS A 145 8.51 2.73 17.19
N LEU A 146 9.06 1.83 16.37
CA LEU A 146 9.40 2.14 14.98
C LEU A 146 8.14 2.34 14.14
N VAL A 147 8.01 3.54 13.57
CA VAL A 147 6.95 3.95 12.64
C VAL A 147 7.60 4.20 11.30
N TYR A 148 7.12 3.55 10.23
CA TYR A 148 7.73 3.65 8.91
C TYR A 148 6.87 4.48 7.96
N ASN A 149 7.52 5.39 7.24
CA ASN A 149 6.96 6.07 6.09
C ASN A 149 7.62 5.55 4.80
N THR A 150 6.91 5.70 3.67
CA THR A 150 7.45 5.36 2.35
C THR A 150 7.32 6.57 1.44
N LEU A 151 8.48 7.09 1.01
CA LEU A 151 8.58 8.18 0.05
C LEU A 151 8.78 7.59 -1.34
N THR A 152 7.91 7.94 -2.30
CA THR A 152 7.98 7.48 -3.68
C THR A 152 8.13 8.67 -4.62
N VAL A 153 9.18 8.64 -5.41
CA VAL A 153 9.52 9.63 -6.44
C VAL A 153 9.19 9.03 -7.81
N PRO A 154 8.26 9.58 -8.58
CA PRO A 154 7.91 9.09 -9.91
C PRO A 154 9.02 9.33 -10.94
N TYR A 155 8.85 8.80 -12.13
CA TYR A 155 9.71 9.12 -13.26
C TYR A 155 9.70 10.63 -13.55
N GLY A 156 10.81 11.16 -14.03
CA GLY A 156 10.98 12.58 -14.35
C GLY A 156 11.23 13.51 -13.16
N LYS A 157 11.23 12.99 -11.94
CA LYS A 157 11.41 13.80 -10.73
C LYS A 157 12.55 13.30 -9.85
N ARG A 158 13.04 14.20 -9.00
CA ARG A 158 14.07 13.93 -7.98
C ARG A 158 13.64 14.59 -6.67
N PHE A 159 14.01 13.99 -5.55
CA PHE A 159 13.65 14.51 -4.24
C PHE A 159 14.72 14.19 -3.20
N GLU A 160 14.78 14.98 -2.14
CA GLU A 160 15.72 14.81 -1.04
C GLU A 160 14.97 14.54 0.28
N VAL A 161 15.50 13.65 1.11
CA VAL A 161 15.03 13.49 2.47
C VAL A 161 16.20 13.51 3.44
N LYS A 162 16.07 14.32 4.51
CA LYS A 162 16.96 14.29 5.65
C LYS A 162 16.29 13.48 6.75
N LEU A 163 16.89 12.35 7.10
CA LEU A 163 16.40 11.43 8.12
C LEU A 163 16.67 11.97 9.53
N SER A 164 16.02 11.37 10.52
CA SER A 164 16.08 11.79 11.93
C SER A 164 17.48 11.65 12.58
N ASP A 165 18.36 10.84 12.01
CA ASP A 165 19.76 10.70 12.42
C ASP A 165 20.71 11.73 11.76
N GLY A 166 20.17 12.59 10.88
CA GLY A 166 20.92 13.56 10.10
C GLY A 166 21.43 13.06 8.76
N THR A 167 21.24 11.78 8.44
CA THR A 167 21.56 11.21 7.11
C THR A 167 20.75 11.91 6.02
N LYS A 168 21.43 12.29 4.93
CA LYS A 168 20.78 12.84 3.74
C LYS A 168 20.67 11.78 2.65
N VAL A 169 19.52 11.70 2.04
CA VAL A 169 19.25 10.75 0.95
C VAL A 169 18.68 11.52 -0.23
N TYR A 170 19.40 11.49 -1.36
CA TYR A 170 18.95 12.03 -2.62
C TYR A 170 18.32 10.90 -3.41
N LEU A 171 17.09 11.06 -3.87
CA LEU A 171 16.29 10.03 -4.54
C LEU A 171 16.14 10.40 -6.02
N ASN A 172 16.56 9.50 -6.89
CA ASN A 172 16.41 9.65 -8.33
C ASN A 172 15.00 9.23 -8.81
N ALA A 173 14.70 9.49 -10.07
CA ALA A 173 13.43 9.15 -10.73
C ALA A 173 13.13 7.65 -10.63
N GLY A 174 11.86 7.31 -10.32
CA GLY A 174 11.40 5.93 -10.17
C GLY A 174 11.86 5.26 -8.88
N THR A 175 12.14 6.02 -7.82
CA THR A 175 12.68 5.50 -6.56
C THR A 175 11.63 5.48 -5.45
N SER A 176 11.65 4.41 -4.67
CA SER A 176 10.88 4.28 -3.43
C SER A 176 11.82 3.99 -2.27
N LEU A 177 11.72 4.80 -1.22
CA LEU A 177 12.46 4.65 0.03
C LEU A 177 11.50 4.48 1.20
N LYS A 178 11.58 3.35 1.90
CA LYS A 178 10.88 3.13 3.16
C LYS A 178 11.87 3.28 4.31
N TYR A 179 11.56 4.14 5.27
CA TYR A 179 12.44 4.51 6.38
C TYR A 179 11.63 4.79 7.65
N PRO A 180 12.22 4.62 8.84
CA PRO A 180 11.57 4.97 10.08
C PRO A 180 11.52 6.50 10.25
N VAL A 181 10.40 7.02 10.75
CA VAL A 181 10.21 8.44 11.10
C VAL A 181 11.30 8.88 12.08
N LYS A 182 11.63 7.98 13.02
CA LYS A 182 12.74 8.15 13.96
C LYS A 182 13.49 6.85 14.16
N PHE A 183 14.82 6.89 14.13
CA PHE A 183 15.63 5.78 14.56
C PHE A 183 15.64 5.69 16.08
N ILE A 184 15.31 4.49 16.61
CA ILE A 184 15.27 4.26 18.06
C ILE A 184 16.65 3.76 18.52
N GLY A 185 17.18 4.35 19.59
CA GLY A 185 18.48 4.00 20.15
C GLY A 185 18.62 2.52 20.50
N GLY A 186 19.84 1.98 20.36
CA GLY A 186 20.16 0.56 20.60
C GLY A 186 19.90 -0.37 19.44
N ASN A 187 19.25 0.09 18.35
CA ASN A 187 18.98 -0.67 17.14
C ASN A 187 19.83 -0.19 15.95
N LYS A 188 19.96 -1.05 14.93
CA LYS A 188 20.53 -0.68 13.64
C LYS A 188 19.64 0.34 12.96
N ARG A 189 20.23 1.31 12.25
CA ARG A 189 19.53 2.28 11.42
C ARG A 189 19.19 1.65 10.07
N GLN A 190 17.95 1.24 9.87
CA GLN A 190 17.56 0.41 8.73
C GLN A 190 16.57 1.11 7.82
N VAL A 191 16.85 1.11 6.53
CA VAL A 191 15.98 1.63 5.44
C VAL A 191 15.84 0.59 4.33
N PHE A 192 14.82 0.74 3.49
CA PHE A 192 14.55 -0.16 2.36
C PHE A 192 14.45 0.65 1.08
N LEU A 193 15.20 0.25 0.05
CA LEU A 193 15.32 0.97 -1.21
C LEU A 193 14.91 0.11 -2.40
N THR A 194 14.14 0.71 -3.31
CA THR A 194 13.96 0.26 -4.70
C THR A 194 14.17 1.47 -5.60
N GLY A 195 14.96 1.35 -6.66
CA GLY A 195 15.34 2.48 -7.51
C GLY A 195 16.77 2.94 -7.26
N GLU A 196 17.05 4.22 -7.43
CA GLU A 196 18.40 4.80 -7.30
C GLU A 196 18.44 5.93 -6.28
N ALA A 197 19.41 5.86 -5.35
CA ALA A 197 19.62 6.90 -4.36
C ALA A 197 21.09 7.08 -4.03
N PHE A 198 21.46 8.33 -3.76
CA PHE A 198 22.72 8.69 -3.14
C PHE A 198 22.51 8.93 -1.65
N PHE A 199 23.38 8.32 -0.84
CA PHE A 199 23.36 8.41 0.61
C PHE A 199 24.60 9.18 1.10
N ASP A 200 24.37 10.21 1.92
CA ASP A 200 25.35 10.86 2.77
C ASP A 200 25.01 10.51 4.21
N VAL A 201 25.57 9.40 4.70
CA VAL A 201 25.18 8.79 5.98
C VAL A 201 25.89 9.47 7.14
N ALA A 202 25.13 9.94 8.13
CA ALA A 202 25.65 10.49 9.37
C ALA A 202 26.53 9.44 10.12
N HIS A 203 27.71 9.87 10.54
CA HIS A 203 28.68 8.98 11.16
C HIS A 203 28.25 8.53 12.56
N ASP A 204 28.07 7.21 12.75
CA ASP A 204 27.80 6.57 14.03
C ASP A 204 28.34 5.12 14.02
N VAL A 205 29.38 4.88 14.77
CA VAL A 205 30.05 3.56 14.85
C VAL A 205 29.29 2.57 15.73
N THR A 206 28.39 3.06 16.57
CA THR A 206 27.63 2.23 17.52
C THR A 206 26.35 1.71 16.94
N HIS A 207 25.75 2.45 15.98
CA HIS A 207 24.51 2.08 15.32
C HIS A 207 24.72 2.04 13.79
N PRO A 208 25.10 0.87 13.23
CA PRO A 208 25.31 0.73 11.79
C PRO A 208 24.06 1.14 10.98
N PHE A 209 24.29 1.78 9.83
CA PHE A 209 23.23 2.12 8.88
C PHE A 209 23.14 1.03 7.81
N ILE A 210 21.94 0.51 7.59
CA ILE A 210 21.71 -0.59 6.65
C ILE A 210 20.69 -0.16 5.59
N VAL A 211 21.10 -0.24 4.33
CA VAL A 211 20.19 -0.14 3.19
C VAL A 211 19.86 -1.55 2.72
N ASN A 212 18.57 -1.92 2.87
CA ASN A 212 18.06 -3.20 2.39
C ASN A 212 17.47 -3.05 1.00
N MET A 213 17.84 -3.91 0.12
CA MET A 213 17.26 -4.10 -1.21
C MET A 213 16.78 -5.55 -1.33
N GLU A 214 16.12 -5.90 -2.41
CA GLU A 214 15.52 -7.21 -2.60
C GLU A 214 16.44 -8.39 -2.25
N ASN A 215 17.71 -8.36 -2.72
CA ASN A 215 18.66 -9.47 -2.53
C ASN A 215 20.04 -9.02 -2.00
N LEU A 216 20.23 -7.74 -1.72
CA LEU A 216 21.49 -7.16 -1.29
C LEU A 216 21.28 -6.23 -0.10
N ASN A 217 22.16 -6.33 0.88
CA ASN A 217 22.25 -5.39 1.99
C ASN A 217 23.57 -4.63 1.92
N VAL A 218 23.49 -3.33 2.21
CA VAL A 218 24.63 -2.42 2.32
C VAL A 218 24.71 -1.97 3.76
N GLU A 219 25.81 -2.26 4.44
CA GLU A 219 26.03 -1.82 5.84
C GLU A 219 27.22 -0.86 5.91
N VAL A 220 26.97 0.30 6.56
CA VAL A 220 27.94 1.40 6.70
C VAL A 220 27.88 2.03 8.08
N LEU A 221 28.93 2.79 8.45
CA LEU A 221 29.01 3.51 9.73
C LEU A 221 29.01 5.04 9.57
N GLY A 222 29.17 5.55 8.35
CA GLY A 222 29.26 6.97 8.01
C GLY A 222 29.99 7.12 6.68
N THR A 223 29.25 7.19 5.58
CA THR A 223 29.75 6.85 4.25
C THR A 223 28.95 7.59 3.21
N GLU A 224 29.60 8.04 2.14
CA GLU A 224 28.98 8.59 0.96
C GLU A 224 29.02 7.54 -0.16
N PHE A 225 27.84 7.13 -0.67
CA PHE A 225 27.75 6.10 -1.70
C PHE A 225 26.48 6.23 -2.52
N ASN A 226 26.51 5.76 -3.77
CA ASN A 226 25.36 5.66 -4.65
C ASN A 226 24.90 4.20 -4.76
N VAL A 227 23.60 3.99 -4.78
CA VAL A 227 22.97 2.68 -4.99
C VAL A 227 22.02 2.76 -6.15
N SER A 228 22.14 1.83 -7.11
CA SER A 228 21.16 1.62 -8.18
C SER A 228 20.58 0.22 -8.09
N ALA A 229 19.29 0.12 -7.70
CA ALA A 229 18.57 -1.12 -7.40
C ALA A 229 17.18 -1.13 -8.06
N TYR A 230 17.08 -0.73 -9.32
CA TYR A 230 15.84 -0.82 -10.08
C TYR A 230 15.46 -2.28 -10.34
N SER A 231 14.19 -2.62 -10.20
CA SER A 231 13.71 -4.00 -10.34
C SER A 231 13.87 -4.58 -11.75
N GLU A 232 13.82 -3.72 -12.77
CA GLU A 232 13.97 -4.07 -14.19
C GLU A 232 15.42 -4.23 -14.66
N ASP A 233 16.41 -3.84 -13.81
CA ASP A 233 17.82 -3.94 -14.15
C ASP A 233 18.39 -5.32 -13.74
N LEU A 234 19.38 -5.81 -14.49
CA LEU A 234 20.00 -7.14 -14.27
C LEU A 234 20.92 -7.17 -13.05
N THR A 235 21.40 -6.01 -12.64
CA THR A 235 22.33 -5.86 -11.52
C THR A 235 21.76 -4.91 -10.46
N THR A 236 22.23 -5.08 -9.24
CA THR A 236 22.14 -4.07 -8.20
C THR A 236 23.54 -3.54 -7.96
N ASP A 237 23.75 -2.26 -8.23
CA ASP A 237 25.06 -1.63 -8.20
C ASP A 237 25.19 -0.71 -6.98
N VAL A 238 26.34 -0.79 -6.31
CA VAL A 238 26.71 0.08 -5.18
C VAL A 238 28.07 0.68 -5.47
N VAL A 239 28.16 2.00 -5.54
CA VAL A 239 29.41 2.72 -5.81
C VAL A 239 29.80 3.53 -4.60
N LEU A 240 31.02 3.29 -4.09
CA LEU A 240 31.52 3.96 -2.91
C LEU A 240 32.34 5.22 -3.31
N ILE A 241 31.93 6.36 -2.74
CA ILE A 241 32.58 7.65 -2.94
C ILE A 241 33.55 7.95 -1.78
N LYS A 242 33.07 7.78 -0.52
CA LYS A 242 33.89 8.04 0.66
C LYS A 242 33.51 7.15 1.82
N GLY A 243 34.47 6.65 2.58
CA GLY A 243 34.25 5.80 3.75
C GLY A 243 34.48 4.32 3.45
N SER A 244 33.61 3.45 3.90
CA SER A 244 33.70 1.99 3.74
C SER A 244 32.30 1.39 3.68
N VAL A 245 32.11 0.43 2.80
CA VAL A 245 30.83 -0.30 2.60
C VAL A 245 31.05 -1.79 2.70
N ASN A 246 30.19 -2.49 3.44
CA ASN A 246 30.06 -3.93 3.39
C ASN A 246 28.82 -4.35 2.64
N LEU A 247 28.98 -5.23 1.65
CA LEU A 247 27.92 -5.77 0.78
C LEU A 247 27.71 -7.24 1.12
N TYR A 248 26.49 -7.64 1.46
CA TYR A 248 26.16 -9.05 1.69
C TYR A 248 24.76 -9.38 1.21
N THR A 249 24.56 -10.59 0.70
CA THR A 249 23.26 -11.08 0.24
C THR A 249 22.42 -11.58 1.40
N ASN A 250 21.10 -11.66 1.19
CA ASN A 250 20.20 -12.20 2.21
C ASN A 250 20.62 -13.61 2.64
N GLY A 251 20.56 -13.89 3.94
CA GLY A 251 20.97 -15.17 4.52
C GLY A 251 22.48 -15.32 4.79
N LYS A 252 23.31 -14.35 4.37
CA LYS A 252 24.74 -14.30 4.71
C LYS A 252 24.99 -13.32 5.83
N THR A 253 26.08 -13.56 6.55
CA THR A 253 26.59 -12.68 7.61
C THR A 253 27.55 -11.63 7.04
N LEU A 254 27.82 -10.57 7.82
CA LEU A 254 28.80 -9.54 7.46
C LEU A 254 30.16 -10.10 7.08
N ASN A 255 30.61 -11.15 7.76
CA ASN A 255 31.92 -11.77 7.55
C ASN A 255 32.01 -12.53 6.20
N GLU A 256 30.86 -12.83 5.58
CA GLU A 256 30.78 -13.49 4.26
C GLU A 256 30.53 -12.47 3.13
N GLY A 257 30.47 -11.19 3.49
CA GLY A 257 30.22 -10.07 2.60
C GLY A 257 31.49 -9.60 1.87
N LEU A 258 31.27 -8.76 0.85
CA LEU A 258 32.35 -8.05 0.14
C LEU A 258 32.49 -6.64 0.73
N ARG A 259 33.68 -6.32 1.23
CA ARG A 259 34.03 -4.96 1.60
C ARG A 259 34.62 -4.21 0.39
N ILE A 260 34.08 -3.03 0.12
CA ILE A 260 34.60 -2.15 -0.96
C ILE A 260 35.18 -0.86 -0.38
N GLU A 261 36.12 -0.27 -1.12
CA GLU A 261 36.82 0.97 -0.83
C GLU A 261 36.38 2.09 -1.78
N PRO A 262 36.70 3.37 -1.49
CA PRO A 262 36.38 4.48 -2.38
C PRO A 262 36.91 4.28 -3.81
N GLY A 263 36.06 4.59 -4.80
CA GLY A 263 36.36 4.37 -6.22
C GLY A 263 36.01 2.96 -6.72
N ILE A 264 35.44 2.10 -5.87
CA ILE A 264 35.04 0.76 -6.26
C ILE A 264 33.51 0.67 -6.37
N LYS A 265 33.05 0.02 -7.44
CA LYS A 265 31.67 -0.44 -7.64
C LYS A 265 31.57 -1.90 -7.25
N GLY A 266 30.64 -2.24 -6.35
CA GLY A 266 30.18 -3.59 -6.09
C GLY A 266 28.87 -3.82 -6.86
N ALA A 267 28.78 -4.92 -7.61
CA ALA A 267 27.62 -5.24 -8.41
C ALA A 267 27.11 -6.66 -8.09
N LEU A 268 25.86 -6.76 -7.63
CA LEU A 268 25.17 -8.05 -7.47
C LEU A 268 24.48 -8.41 -8.80
N ASN A 269 24.89 -9.51 -9.41
CA ASN A 269 24.13 -10.10 -10.51
C ASN A 269 22.89 -10.81 -9.95
N ARG A 270 21.69 -10.33 -10.26
CA ARG A 270 20.43 -10.84 -9.69
C ARG A 270 20.11 -12.27 -10.11
N LYS A 271 20.53 -12.68 -11.30
CA LYS A 271 20.30 -14.06 -11.82
C LYS A 271 21.27 -15.05 -11.19
N LEU A 272 22.53 -14.65 -11.04
CA LEU A 272 23.60 -15.55 -10.57
C LEU A 272 23.76 -15.50 -9.04
N GLY A 273 23.26 -14.45 -8.36
CA GLY A 273 23.44 -14.25 -6.93
C GLY A 273 24.89 -13.94 -6.50
N SER A 274 25.77 -13.65 -7.48
CA SER A 274 27.19 -13.36 -7.23
C SER A 274 27.44 -11.85 -7.17
N ILE A 275 28.30 -11.43 -6.25
CA ILE A 275 28.77 -10.05 -6.14
C ILE A 275 30.14 -9.97 -6.77
N THR A 276 30.33 -9.02 -7.69
CA THR A 276 31.62 -8.66 -8.30
C THR A 276 32.01 -7.25 -7.91
N SER A 277 33.29 -6.90 -8.05
CA SER A 277 33.78 -5.53 -7.83
C SER A 277 34.69 -5.10 -8.94
N GLU A 278 34.66 -3.79 -9.25
CA GLU A 278 35.53 -3.15 -10.24
C GLU A 278 35.80 -1.70 -9.89
N ALA A 279 36.96 -1.18 -10.30
CA ALA A 279 37.28 0.23 -10.13
C ALA A 279 36.52 1.09 -11.17
N VAL A 280 35.92 2.19 -10.72
CA VAL A 280 35.12 3.08 -11.55
C VAL A 280 35.40 4.55 -11.29
N ASP A 281 35.08 5.40 -12.27
CA ASP A 281 34.96 6.84 -12.04
C ASP A 281 33.61 7.11 -11.34
N THR A 282 33.67 7.48 -10.07
CA THR A 282 32.48 7.69 -9.24
C THR A 282 31.61 8.85 -9.71
N SER A 283 32.19 9.83 -10.43
CA SER A 283 31.45 11.00 -10.94
C SER A 283 30.33 10.60 -11.92
N ILE A 284 30.51 9.50 -12.64
CA ILE A 284 29.49 8.95 -13.56
C ILE A 284 28.21 8.55 -12.81
N TYR A 285 28.36 8.06 -11.58
CA TYR A 285 27.27 7.54 -10.77
C TYR A 285 26.61 8.58 -9.86
N THR A 286 27.20 9.76 -9.75
CA THR A 286 26.67 10.88 -8.95
C THR A 286 26.18 12.05 -9.80
N SER A 287 26.55 12.11 -11.08
CA SER A 287 26.21 13.18 -12.03
C SER A 287 24.71 13.45 -12.17
N TRP A 288 23.88 12.44 -11.93
CA TRP A 288 22.44 12.58 -12.00
C TRP A 288 21.88 13.57 -10.96
N MET A 289 22.56 13.79 -9.83
CA MET A 289 22.16 14.77 -8.81
C MET A 289 22.25 16.22 -9.37
N GLU A 290 23.16 16.47 -10.29
CA GLU A 290 23.33 17.75 -10.98
C GLU A 290 22.43 17.86 -12.23
N GLY A 291 21.72 16.80 -12.59
CA GLY A 291 20.87 16.75 -13.79
C GLY A 291 21.57 16.24 -15.04
N ASP A 292 22.81 15.81 -14.93
CA ASP A 292 23.57 15.29 -16.06
C ASP A 292 23.14 13.87 -16.45
N LEU A 293 23.17 13.58 -17.73
CA LEU A 293 23.03 12.24 -18.30
C LEU A 293 24.39 11.76 -18.80
N VAL A 294 24.96 10.80 -18.09
CA VAL A 294 26.25 10.19 -18.46
C VAL A 294 26.05 8.72 -18.78
N PHE A 295 26.49 8.32 -19.97
CA PHE A 295 26.53 6.94 -20.43
C PHE A 295 27.98 6.57 -20.69
N ARG A 296 28.46 5.48 -20.09
CA ARG A 296 29.82 4.96 -20.29
C ARG A 296 29.75 3.45 -20.43
N ASN A 297 30.22 2.96 -21.60
CA ASN A 297 30.20 1.55 -21.92
C ASN A 297 28.83 0.88 -21.63
N MET A 298 27.75 1.58 -21.99
CA MET A 298 26.39 1.22 -21.64
C MET A 298 25.63 0.68 -22.87
N SER A 299 24.94 -0.46 -22.72
CA SER A 299 24.07 -0.97 -23.77
C SER A 299 22.91 -0.03 -24.07
N PHE A 300 22.47 0.02 -25.32
CA PHE A 300 21.40 0.92 -25.73
C PHE A 300 20.09 0.62 -25.00
N GLU A 301 19.81 -0.65 -24.71
CA GLU A 301 18.67 -1.03 -23.88
C GLU A 301 18.70 -0.37 -22.48
N ASN A 302 19.85 -0.34 -21.81
CA ASN A 302 20.02 0.30 -20.53
C ASN A 302 19.98 1.82 -20.61
N ILE A 303 20.50 2.39 -21.72
CA ILE A 303 20.36 3.83 -22.00
C ILE A 303 18.89 4.22 -22.12
N VAL A 304 18.11 3.44 -22.88
CA VAL A 304 16.67 3.68 -23.05
C VAL A 304 15.94 3.63 -21.73
N LYS A 305 16.17 2.62 -20.88
CA LYS A 305 15.61 2.55 -19.53
C LYS A 305 15.94 3.80 -18.70
N LYS A 306 17.19 4.27 -18.76
CA LYS A 306 17.63 5.48 -18.05
C LYS A 306 16.95 6.74 -18.59
N LEU A 307 16.76 6.84 -19.91
CA LEU A 307 16.02 7.94 -20.55
C LEU A 307 14.53 7.91 -20.20
N GLU A 308 13.89 6.73 -20.19
CA GLU A 308 12.49 6.58 -19.79
C GLU A 308 12.26 7.08 -18.35
N ARG A 309 13.15 6.70 -17.42
CA ARG A 309 13.11 7.19 -16.02
C ARG A 309 13.31 8.69 -15.93
N TYR A 310 14.28 9.21 -16.65
CA TYR A 310 14.66 10.62 -16.58
C TYR A 310 13.59 11.56 -17.15
N TYR A 311 12.99 11.19 -18.31
CA TYR A 311 12.02 12.05 -19.01
C TYR A 311 10.55 11.70 -18.75
N ASN A 312 10.29 10.63 -18.00
CA ASN A 312 8.93 10.09 -17.82
C ASN A 312 8.22 9.85 -19.17
N MET A 313 8.92 9.25 -20.12
CA MET A 313 8.43 8.99 -21.48
C MET A 313 8.66 7.53 -21.83
N LYS A 314 7.74 6.93 -22.56
CA LYS A 314 7.92 5.58 -23.09
C LYS A 314 8.77 5.60 -24.33
N ILE A 315 9.82 4.74 -24.38
CA ILE A 315 10.73 4.62 -25.51
C ILE A 315 10.73 3.17 -26.02
N ILE A 316 10.46 2.99 -27.29
CA ILE A 316 10.32 1.66 -27.92
C ILE A 316 11.44 1.48 -28.94
N ILE A 317 12.32 0.52 -28.70
CA ILE A 317 13.35 0.14 -29.64
C ILE A 317 12.72 -0.80 -30.68
N VAL A 318 12.49 -0.31 -31.90
CA VAL A 318 11.95 -1.06 -33.02
C VAL A 318 13.03 -1.97 -33.59
N ASN A 319 14.21 -1.42 -33.87
CA ASN A 319 15.37 -2.19 -34.31
C ASN A 319 16.06 -2.89 -33.12
N LYS A 320 15.70 -4.16 -32.89
CA LYS A 320 16.23 -4.93 -31.76
C LYS A 320 17.74 -5.18 -31.79
N GLN A 321 18.41 -4.98 -32.92
CA GLN A 321 19.86 -5.10 -33.01
C GLN A 321 20.58 -4.05 -32.16
N LEU A 322 19.95 -2.87 -31.98
CA LEU A 322 20.49 -1.79 -31.14
C LEU A 322 20.59 -2.16 -29.66
N ASN A 323 19.76 -3.10 -29.16
CA ASN A 323 19.68 -3.39 -27.72
C ASN A 323 21.05 -3.62 -27.06
N ASN A 324 21.92 -4.36 -27.75
CA ASN A 324 23.22 -4.79 -27.22
C ASN A 324 24.38 -3.88 -27.68
N GLU A 325 24.11 -2.90 -28.55
CA GLU A 325 25.13 -1.93 -28.99
C GLU A 325 25.56 -1.06 -27.80
N ILE A 326 26.86 -0.80 -27.73
CA ILE A 326 27.48 -0.09 -26.60
C ILE A 326 27.76 1.36 -26.98
N PHE A 327 27.33 2.27 -26.14
CA PHE A 327 27.45 3.71 -26.39
C PHE A 327 28.14 4.44 -25.25
N ASN A 328 28.76 5.59 -25.63
CA ASN A 328 29.33 6.56 -24.72
C ASN A 328 28.80 7.93 -25.07
N ALA A 329 28.20 8.64 -24.12
CA ALA A 329 27.71 9.99 -24.30
C ALA A 329 27.67 10.74 -22.96
N THR A 330 27.75 12.06 -23.00
CA THR A 330 27.56 12.93 -21.84
C THR A 330 26.71 14.12 -22.27
N PHE A 331 25.66 14.37 -21.54
CA PHE A 331 24.78 15.53 -21.70
C PHE A 331 24.69 16.20 -20.33
N LYS A 332 24.94 17.53 -20.32
CA LYS A 332 24.97 18.33 -19.09
C LYS A 332 23.73 19.20 -18.95
N ASP A 333 23.50 19.65 -17.71
CA ASP A 333 22.57 20.73 -17.40
C ASP A 333 21.11 20.44 -17.82
N GLU A 334 20.58 19.26 -17.43
CA GLU A 334 19.21 18.86 -17.70
C GLU A 334 18.83 18.92 -19.20
N PRO A 335 19.50 18.17 -20.07
CA PRO A 335 19.36 18.29 -21.53
C PRO A 335 17.91 18.00 -21.95
N PRO A 336 17.33 18.73 -22.91
CA PRO A 336 16.06 18.37 -23.52
C PRO A 336 16.16 17.00 -24.23
N ILE A 337 15.13 16.18 -24.18
CA ILE A 337 15.10 14.85 -24.82
C ILE A 337 15.44 14.94 -26.32
N GLN A 338 14.98 15.99 -27.00
CA GLN A 338 15.20 16.17 -28.41
C GLN A 338 16.69 16.33 -28.77
N ASP A 339 17.45 16.99 -27.89
CA ASP A 339 18.90 17.18 -28.10
C ASP A 339 19.65 15.85 -27.91
N VAL A 340 19.23 15.05 -26.95
CA VAL A 340 19.76 13.69 -26.70
C VAL A 340 19.50 12.80 -27.92
N LEU A 341 18.26 12.74 -28.41
CA LEU A 341 17.88 11.94 -29.58
C LEU A 341 18.58 12.41 -30.86
N ASN A 342 18.65 13.70 -31.08
CA ASN A 342 19.35 14.29 -32.23
C ASN A 342 20.85 13.97 -32.21
N SER A 343 21.48 13.96 -31.03
CA SER A 343 22.87 13.57 -30.85
C SER A 343 23.11 12.10 -31.22
N PHE A 344 22.25 11.18 -30.77
CA PHE A 344 22.30 9.78 -31.19
C PHE A 344 22.11 9.63 -32.70
N GLY A 345 21.17 10.40 -33.30
CA GLY A 345 20.97 10.45 -34.74
C GLY A 345 22.23 10.87 -35.52
N LYS A 346 22.85 11.97 -35.12
CA LYS A 346 24.04 12.53 -35.79
C LYS A 346 25.29 11.65 -35.63
N SER A 347 25.48 11.08 -34.40
CA SER A 347 26.72 10.37 -34.08
C SER A 347 26.69 8.90 -34.50
N TYR A 348 25.52 8.29 -34.49
CA TYR A 348 25.36 6.84 -34.64
C TYR A 348 24.35 6.44 -35.74
N GLY A 349 23.72 7.43 -36.41
CA GLY A 349 22.75 7.15 -37.47
C GLY A 349 21.41 6.62 -36.98
N ILE A 350 21.09 6.73 -35.69
CA ILE A 350 19.87 6.25 -35.08
C ILE A 350 18.72 7.20 -35.40
N SER A 351 17.69 6.71 -36.07
CA SER A 351 16.51 7.53 -36.38
C SER A 351 15.42 7.33 -35.30
N HIS A 352 14.62 8.36 -35.09
CA HIS A 352 13.52 8.30 -34.13
C HIS A 352 12.26 8.99 -34.65
N THR A 353 11.12 8.58 -34.17
CA THR A 353 9.81 9.23 -34.38
C THR A 353 9.08 9.35 -33.05
N ILE A 354 8.38 10.46 -32.84
CA ILE A 354 7.57 10.71 -31.67
C ILE A 354 6.10 10.61 -32.07
N LYS A 355 5.35 9.69 -31.46
CA LYS A 355 3.94 9.48 -31.73
C LYS A 355 3.23 9.09 -30.44
N ASP A 356 2.03 9.67 -30.19
CA ASP A 356 1.16 9.33 -29.04
C ASP A 356 1.92 9.32 -27.68
N ASN A 357 2.76 10.34 -27.46
CA ASN A 357 3.61 10.50 -26.27
C ASN A 357 4.62 9.35 -26.05
N ALA A 358 4.95 8.59 -27.09
CA ALA A 358 5.98 7.56 -27.08
C ALA A 358 7.04 7.87 -28.17
N ILE A 359 8.28 7.45 -27.91
CA ILE A 359 9.41 7.60 -28.84
C ILE A 359 9.69 6.22 -29.42
N PHE A 360 9.72 6.13 -30.76
CA PHE A 360 10.08 4.92 -31.50
C PHE A 360 11.47 5.12 -32.08
N ILE A 361 12.38 4.19 -31.79
CA ILE A 361 13.79 4.23 -32.25
C ILE A 361 14.02 3.12 -33.25
N ASN A 362 14.51 3.50 -34.47
CA ASN A 362 14.75 2.61 -35.58
C ASN A 362 16.24 2.45 -35.89
#